data_3a59fe8d92b12574e82e9afa0ebebe09
#
_entry.id   3a59fe8d92b12574e82e9afa0ebebe09
#
_cell.length_a   1.000
_cell.length_b   1.000
_cell.length_c   1.000
_cell.angle_alpha   90.00
_cell.angle_beta   90.00
_cell.angle_gamma   90.00
#
_symmetry.space_group_name_H-M   'P 1'
#
loop_
_entity.id
_entity.type
_entity.pdbx_description
1 polymer ?
#
loop_
_entity_poly.entity_id
_entity_poly.type
_entity_poly.pdbx_seq_one_letter_code
_entity_poly.pdbx_strand_id
1 'polypeptide(L)'
;IRQEAEQAVRDAMGDHRFGEAGYRVVIEECLVGDEVSFFAICDGREALGLPTAQDHKRAFDGDAGPNTGGMGAFAPSPLVTPEIERRIRREIVRPVLDGLAREGHPYQGFLYVGLMITADGPRVIEFNVRLGDPEAQVVLPMVRDELAPLLEAAARGALETTSCDQTRDPHVG
;
A
#
# COMPACT_ATOMS: atom_id res chain seq x y z
N ILE A 1 -5.13 19.95 14.89
CA ILE A 1 -4.99 18.77 15.75
C ILE A 1 -6.37 18.39 16.34
N ARG A 2 -6.67 18.59 17.66
CA ARG A 2 -7.98 18.17 18.21
C ARG A 2 -9.15 18.94 17.58
N GLN A 3 -9.03 20.24 17.47
CA GLN A 3 -10.07 21.11 16.86
C GLN A 3 -10.32 20.77 15.40
N GLU A 4 -9.26 20.43 14.65
CA GLU A 4 -9.37 20.00 13.25
C GLU A 4 -10.08 18.66 13.13
N ALA A 5 -9.78 17.70 13.99
CA ALA A 5 -10.47 16.41 14.02
C ALA A 5 -11.96 16.58 14.39
N GLU A 6 -12.27 17.41 15.41
CA GLU A 6 -13.65 17.72 15.78
C GLU A 6 -14.39 18.44 14.64
N GLN A 7 -13.71 19.31 13.88
CA GLN A 7 -14.30 19.97 12.72
C GLN A 7 -14.55 18.95 11.58
N ALA A 8 -13.61 18.06 11.30
CA ALA A 8 -13.79 17.02 10.29
C ALA A 8 -14.98 16.11 10.59
N VAL A 9 -15.18 15.74 11.86
CA VAL A 9 -16.36 14.95 12.28
C VAL A 9 -17.66 15.76 12.08
N ARG A 10 -17.66 17.05 12.43
CA ARG A 10 -18.82 17.93 12.18
C ARG A 10 -19.14 18.05 10.68
N ASP A 11 -18.14 18.29 9.86
CA ASP A 11 -18.28 18.42 8.40
C ASP A 11 -18.87 17.11 7.79
N ALA A 12 -18.41 15.95 8.27
CA ALA A 12 -18.85 14.67 7.77
C ALA A 12 -20.26 14.31 8.27
N MET A 13 -20.45 14.24 9.58
CA MET A 13 -21.64 13.67 10.21
C MET A 13 -22.72 14.73 10.51
N GLY A 14 -22.33 15.98 10.75
CA GLY A 14 -23.26 17.07 11.07
C GLY A 14 -23.75 17.79 9.82
N ASP A 15 -22.82 18.29 9.04
CA ASP A 15 -23.14 19.12 7.86
C ASP A 15 -23.35 18.29 6.58
N HIS A 16 -23.19 16.94 6.68
CA HIS A 16 -23.36 15.99 5.57
C HIS A 16 -22.58 16.37 4.31
N ARG A 17 -21.40 16.99 4.47
CA ARG A 17 -20.58 17.50 3.36
C ARG A 17 -20.22 16.41 2.34
N PHE A 18 -20.20 15.15 2.76
CA PHE A 18 -19.88 13.98 1.94
C PHE A 18 -21.12 13.11 1.63
N GLY A 19 -22.32 13.64 1.83
CA GLY A 19 -23.57 12.90 1.64
C GLY A 19 -23.63 11.65 2.54
N GLU A 20 -24.15 10.56 2.01
CA GLU A 20 -24.33 9.30 2.76
C GLU A 20 -22.99 8.70 3.24
N ALA A 21 -21.89 8.93 2.52
CA ALA A 21 -20.56 8.46 2.92
C ALA A 21 -20.10 9.05 4.27
N GLY A 22 -20.61 10.24 4.64
CA GLY A 22 -20.31 10.90 5.90
C GLY A 22 -21.10 10.41 7.11
N TYR A 23 -22.07 9.52 6.95
CA TYR A 23 -22.89 9.03 8.08
C TYR A 23 -22.10 8.15 9.06
N ARG A 24 -20.96 7.62 8.63
CA ARG A 24 -20.07 6.80 9.46
C ARG A 24 -18.65 7.26 9.26
N VAL A 25 -17.95 7.49 10.37
CA VAL A 25 -16.51 7.84 10.36
C VAL A 25 -15.73 6.83 11.18
N VAL A 26 -14.48 6.59 10.76
CA VAL A 26 -13.52 5.83 11.54
C VAL A 26 -12.55 6.82 12.17
N ILE A 27 -12.27 6.66 13.45
CA ILE A 27 -11.30 7.47 14.19
C ILE A 27 -10.16 6.54 14.57
N GLU A 28 -8.97 6.86 14.04
CA GLU A 28 -7.78 6.06 14.22
C GLU A 28 -6.68 6.84 14.94
N GLU A 29 -5.61 6.14 15.32
CA GLU A 29 -4.39 6.75 15.82
C GLU A 29 -3.80 7.69 14.76
N CYS A 30 -3.39 8.89 15.15
CA CYS A 30 -2.66 9.80 14.26
C CYS A 30 -1.21 9.34 14.15
N LEU A 31 -0.91 8.63 13.08
CA LEU A 31 0.45 8.17 12.79
C LEU A 31 1.34 9.33 12.35
N VAL A 32 2.61 9.30 12.76
CA VAL A 32 3.63 10.26 12.36
C VAL A 32 4.81 9.50 11.76
N GLY A 33 5.19 9.85 10.55
CA GLY A 33 6.26 9.19 9.80
C GLY A 33 6.17 9.53 8.33
N ASP A 34 6.83 8.73 7.50
CA ASP A 34 6.82 8.84 6.05
C ASP A 34 5.96 7.75 5.42
N GLU A 35 5.12 8.12 4.45
CA GLU A 35 4.29 7.18 3.73
C GLU A 35 5.11 6.38 2.72
N VAL A 36 4.83 5.08 2.62
CA VAL A 36 5.37 4.20 1.59
C VAL A 36 4.30 3.22 1.10
N SER A 37 4.44 2.81 -0.15
CA SER A 37 3.60 1.83 -0.80
C SER A 37 4.35 0.50 -0.93
N PHE A 38 3.79 -0.57 -0.37
CA PHE A 38 4.27 -1.93 -0.54
C PHE A 38 3.29 -2.70 -1.42
N PHE A 39 3.82 -3.48 -2.37
CA PHE A 39 3.02 -4.25 -3.31
C PHE A 39 3.38 -5.72 -3.27
N ALA A 40 2.38 -6.57 -3.45
CA ALA A 40 2.59 -8.00 -3.64
C ALA A 40 1.58 -8.59 -4.63
N ILE A 41 1.98 -9.68 -5.31
CA ILE A 41 1.08 -10.59 -5.99
C ILE A 41 0.80 -11.74 -5.02
N CYS A 42 -0.47 -12.06 -4.78
CA CYS A 42 -0.90 -13.07 -3.81
C CYS A 42 -1.61 -14.22 -4.51
N ASP A 43 -1.43 -15.44 -4.00
CA ASP A 43 -2.03 -16.68 -4.54
C ASP A 43 -3.03 -17.36 -3.60
N GLY A 44 -3.39 -16.70 -2.50
CA GLY A 44 -4.25 -17.23 -1.45
C GLY A 44 -3.49 -17.78 -0.26
N ARG A 45 -2.19 -18.02 -0.39
CA ARG A 45 -1.30 -18.53 0.66
C ARG A 45 0.00 -17.73 0.75
N GLU A 46 0.64 -17.53 -0.39
CA GLU A 46 1.92 -16.85 -0.49
C GLU A 46 1.77 -15.45 -1.10
N ALA A 47 2.73 -14.59 -0.83
CA ALA A 47 2.83 -13.25 -1.38
C ALA A 47 4.21 -13.02 -1.99
N LEU A 48 4.25 -12.82 -3.30
CA LEU A 48 5.42 -12.41 -4.05
C LEU A 48 5.50 -10.87 -4.03
N GLY A 49 6.47 -10.31 -3.30
CA GLY A 49 6.64 -8.85 -3.22
C GLY A 49 7.16 -8.27 -4.52
N LEU A 50 6.59 -7.15 -4.89
CA LEU A 50 7.04 -6.27 -5.96
C LEU A 50 7.89 -5.12 -5.39
N PRO A 51 8.55 -4.30 -6.24
CA PRO A 51 9.25 -3.11 -5.78
C PRO A 51 8.35 -2.18 -4.97
N THR A 52 8.90 -1.56 -3.95
CA THR A 52 8.20 -0.57 -3.13
C THR A 52 8.26 0.80 -3.78
N ALA A 53 7.31 1.67 -3.48
CA ALA A 53 7.29 3.03 -3.99
C ALA A 53 6.96 4.06 -2.91
N GLN A 54 7.19 5.32 -3.22
CA GLN A 54 6.63 6.45 -2.50
C GLN A 54 5.86 7.32 -3.46
N ASP A 55 4.68 7.73 -3.03
CA ASP A 55 3.76 8.58 -3.75
C ASP A 55 3.78 10.00 -3.15
N HIS A 56 3.76 11.00 -4.01
CA HIS A 56 3.64 12.40 -3.64
C HIS A 56 2.18 12.83 -3.73
N LYS A 57 1.49 12.84 -2.59
CA LYS A 57 0.05 13.14 -2.51
C LYS A 57 -0.27 14.61 -2.36
N ARG A 58 0.67 15.44 -1.89
CA ARG A 58 0.43 16.86 -1.68
C ARG A 58 0.45 17.65 -2.97
N ALA A 59 -0.50 18.59 -3.09
CA ALA A 59 -0.73 19.34 -4.32
C ALA A 59 0.36 20.40 -4.62
N PHE A 60 1.13 20.84 -3.62
CA PHE A 60 2.07 21.94 -3.74
C PHE A 60 3.49 21.54 -3.35
N ASP A 61 4.46 22.30 -3.84
CA ASP A 61 5.88 22.14 -3.52
C ASP A 61 6.13 22.12 -2.00
N GLY A 62 7.16 21.36 -1.59
CA GLY A 62 7.53 21.24 -0.18
C GLY A 62 6.55 20.40 0.65
N ASP A 63 5.87 19.43 0.03
CA ASP A 63 4.90 18.54 0.67
C ASP A 63 3.77 19.33 1.36
N ALA A 64 3.24 20.35 0.68
CA ALA A 64 2.23 21.26 1.18
C ALA A 64 0.90 21.16 0.43
N GLY A 65 -0.16 21.72 1.04
CA GLY A 65 -1.50 21.75 0.46
C GLY A 65 -2.34 20.52 0.78
N PRO A 66 -3.51 20.37 0.10
CA PRO A 66 -4.39 19.23 0.29
C PRO A 66 -3.79 17.95 -0.30
N ASN A 67 -4.19 16.80 0.24
CA ASN A 67 -3.92 15.50 -0.39
C ASN A 67 -4.69 15.38 -1.71
N THR A 68 -4.04 14.76 -2.69
CA THR A 68 -4.60 14.40 -3.99
C THR A 68 -4.64 12.87 -4.13
N GLY A 69 -5.02 12.37 -5.32
CA GLY A 69 -4.93 10.95 -5.65
C GLY A 69 -3.51 10.47 -6.00
N GLY A 70 -2.54 11.38 -6.05
CA GLY A 70 -1.13 11.18 -6.43
C GLY A 70 -0.70 12.20 -7.46
N MET A 71 0.44 12.85 -7.23
CA MET A 71 1.04 13.85 -8.13
C MET A 71 2.23 13.27 -8.89
N GLY A 72 2.73 12.14 -8.47
CA GLY A 72 3.86 11.44 -9.01
C GLY A 72 4.38 10.42 -8.01
N ALA A 73 5.18 9.46 -8.46
CA ALA A 73 5.77 8.44 -7.60
C ALA A 73 7.21 8.15 -7.98
N PHE A 74 7.95 7.55 -7.08
CA PHE A 74 9.26 6.96 -7.37
C PHE A 74 9.42 5.60 -6.71
N ALA A 75 10.24 4.76 -7.30
CA ALA A 75 10.57 3.42 -6.83
C ALA A 75 12.06 3.11 -7.08
N PRO A 76 12.72 2.28 -6.25
CA PRO A 76 12.22 1.75 -4.98
C PRO A 76 12.24 2.81 -3.88
N SER A 77 11.42 2.61 -2.83
CA SER A 77 11.50 3.48 -1.65
C SER A 77 12.78 3.20 -0.85
N PRO A 78 13.61 4.21 -0.57
CA PRO A 78 14.80 4.06 0.26
C PRO A 78 14.48 3.80 1.74
N LEU A 79 13.26 4.07 2.18
CA LEU A 79 12.81 3.86 3.55
C LEU A 79 12.53 2.38 3.85
N VAL A 80 12.27 1.58 2.81
CA VAL A 80 12.02 0.15 2.98
C VAL A 80 13.33 -0.62 2.88
N THR A 81 14.06 -0.63 3.98
CA THR A 81 15.24 -1.46 4.13
C THR A 81 14.87 -2.96 4.13
N PRO A 82 15.82 -3.88 3.91
CA PRO A 82 15.56 -5.33 4.02
C PRO A 82 14.95 -5.74 5.36
N GLU A 83 15.28 -5.04 6.46
CA GLU A 83 14.69 -5.28 7.77
C GLU A 83 13.22 -4.86 7.83
N ILE A 84 12.91 -3.66 7.34
CA ILE A 84 11.53 -3.15 7.26
C ILE A 84 10.69 -4.05 6.35
N GLU A 85 11.22 -4.48 5.22
CA GLU A 85 10.51 -5.40 4.32
C GLU A 85 10.18 -6.73 4.99
N ARG A 86 11.14 -7.33 5.73
CA ARG A 86 10.88 -8.56 6.49
C ARG A 86 9.76 -8.36 7.53
N ARG A 87 9.75 -7.20 8.21
CA ARG A 87 8.69 -6.86 9.17
C ARG A 87 7.34 -6.72 8.48
N ILE A 88 7.26 -5.99 7.36
CA ILE A 88 6.03 -5.83 6.58
C ILE A 88 5.45 -7.21 6.22
N ARG A 89 6.28 -8.09 5.68
CA ARG A 89 5.86 -9.44 5.28
C ARG A 89 5.37 -10.27 6.47
N ARG A 90 6.13 -10.28 7.58
CA ARG A 90 5.82 -11.10 8.76
C ARG A 90 4.68 -10.54 9.59
N GLU A 91 4.66 -9.23 9.81
CA GLU A 91 3.77 -8.59 10.78
C GLU A 91 2.47 -8.09 10.16
N ILE A 92 2.43 -7.89 8.83
CA ILE A 92 1.29 -7.30 8.12
C ILE A 92 0.75 -8.25 7.05
N VAL A 93 1.54 -8.57 6.02
CA VAL A 93 1.05 -9.31 4.85
C VAL A 93 0.62 -10.73 5.22
N ARG A 94 1.48 -11.47 5.94
CA ARG A 94 1.16 -12.85 6.34
C ARG A 94 -0.09 -12.94 7.22
N PRO A 95 -0.24 -12.13 8.29
CA PRO A 95 -1.45 -12.14 9.10
C PRO A 95 -2.74 -11.82 8.33
N VAL A 96 -2.66 -10.92 7.34
CA VAL A 96 -3.82 -10.59 6.48
C VAL A 96 -4.22 -11.78 5.63
N LEU A 97 -3.27 -12.42 4.93
CA LEU A 97 -3.57 -13.60 4.10
C LEU A 97 -4.10 -14.76 4.94
N ASP A 98 -3.46 -15.04 6.07
CA ASP A 98 -3.89 -16.09 6.98
C ASP A 98 -5.28 -15.80 7.59
N GLY A 99 -5.58 -14.52 7.87
CA GLY A 99 -6.88 -14.07 8.35
C GLY A 99 -7.98 -14.31 7.33
N LEU A 100 -7.79 -13.80 6.12
CA LEU A 100 -8.74 -13.95 5.02
C LEU A 100 -8.97 -15.45 4.67
N ALA A 101 -7.92 -16.26 4.66
CA ALA A 101 -8.05 -17.69 4.42
C ALA A 101 -8.86 -18.40 5.51
N ARG A 102 -8.68 -18.04 6.80
CA ARG A 102 -9.47 -18.58 7.91
C ARG A 102 -10.94 -18.18 7.86
N GLU A 103 -11.24 -17.01 7.31
CA GLU A 103 -12.60 -16.53 7.09
C GLU A 103 -13.27 -17.15 5.84
N GLY A 104 -12.56 -18.03 5.12
CA GLY A 104 -13.05 -18.69 3.92
C GLY A 104 -12.91 -17.86 2.64
N HIS A 105 -12.12 -16.78 2.69
CA HIS A 105 -11.89 -15.86 1.58
C HIS A 105 -10.40 -15.73 1.25
N PRO A 106 -9.71 -16.81 0.81
CA PRO A 106 -8.30 -16.74 0.45
C PRO A 106 -8.10 -15.69 -0.65
N TYR A 107 -7.17 -14.77 -0.43
CA TYR A 107 -6.98 -13.62 -1.32
C TYR A 107 -6.01 -13.95 -2.46
N GLN A 108 -6.47 -13.81 -3.70
CA GLN A 108 -5.65 -13.92 -4.91
C GLN A 108 -5.70 -12.61 -5.70
N GLY A 109 -4.53 -12.11 -6.09
CA GLY A 109 -4.42 -10.87 -6.87
C GLY A 109 -3.37 -9.91 -6.35
N PHE A 110 -3.40 -8.67 -6.82
CA PHE A 110 -2.52 -7.61 -6.33
C PHE A 110 -2.98 -7.13 -4.96
N LEU A 111 -2.07 -7.14 -4.00
CA LEU A 111 -2.24 -6.52 -2.69
C LEU A 111 -1.37 -5.27 -2.62
N TYR A 112 -2.00 -4.12 -2.46
CA TYR A 112 -1.36 -2.86 -2.09
C TYR A 112 -1.50 -2.67 -0.59
N VAL A 113 -0.41 -2.32 0.08
CA VAL A 113 -0.38 -1.95 1.49
C VAL A 113 0.17 -0.55 1.61
N GLY A 114 -0.67 0.41 1.94
CA GLY A 114 -0.27 1.76 2.33
C GLY A 114 0.24 1.76 3.76
N LEU A 115 1.45 2.24 3.94
CA LEU A 115 2.17 2.16 5.21
C LEU A 115 2.67 3.54 5.64
N MET A 116 2.68 3.77 6.95
CA MET A 116 3.47 4.82 7.59
C MET A 116 4.70 4.18 8.23
N ILE A 117 5.90 4.60 7.84
CA ILE A 117 7.14 4.20 8.51
C ILE A 117 7.36 5.14 9.69
N THR A 118 7.04 4.65 10.86
CA THR A 118 7.16 5.40 12.12
C THR A 118 8.46 5.06 12.84
N ALA A 119 8.74 5.74 13.95
CA ALA A 119 9.89 5.42 14.81
C ALA A 119 9.86 3.98 15.34
N ASP A 120 8.64 3.39 15.50
CA ASP A 120 8.45 2.02 15.99
C ASP A 120 8.41 0.97 14.86
N GLY A 121 8.46 1.42 13.60
CA GLY A 121 8.43 0.59 12.39
C GLY A 121 7.19 0.79 11.53
N PRO A 122 6.89 -0.16 10.63
CA PRO A 122 5.80 -0.02 9.68
C PRO A 122 4.44 -0.14 10.36
N ARG A 123 3.54 0.80 10.07
CA ARG A 123 2.15 0.82 10.53
C ARG A 123 1.23 0.91 9.31
N VAL A 124 0.14 0.15 9.32
CA VAL A 124 -0.81 0.12 8.20
C VAL A 124 -1.67 1.38 8.20
N ILE A 125 -1.81 1.99 7.02
CA ILE A 125 -2.78 3.05 6.73
C ILE A 125 -4.01 2.43 6.06
N GLU A 126 -3.78 1.69 4.95
CA GLU A 126 -4.86 1.11 4.17
C GLU A 126 -4.40 -0.13 3.39
N PHE A 127 -5.37 -0.92 2.93
CA PHE A 127 -5.18 -1.96 1.94
C PHE A 127 -5.99 -1.65 0.70
N ASN A 128 -5.42 -1.96 -0.48
CA ASN A 128 -6.11 -1.91 -1.75
C ASN A 128 -5.89 -3.21 -2.54
N VAL A 129 -6.86 -3.55 -3.39
CA VAL A 129 -6.87 -4.79 -4.18
C VAL A 129 -6.43 -4.56 -5.62
N ARG A 130 -5.61 -3.57 -5.84
CA ARG A 130 -5.08 -3.13 -7.14
C ARG A 130 -3.72 -2.46 -6.96
N LEU A 131 -3.02 -2.25 -8.06
CA LEU A 131 -1.85 -1.36 -8.07
C LEU A 131 -2.29 0.09 -7.88
N GLY A 132 -1.38 0.92 -7.38
CA GLY A 132 -1.59 2.36 -7.28
C GLY A 132 -1.44 3.07 -8.64
N ASP A 133 -1.95 4.25 -8.72
CA ASP A 133 -1.73 5.22 -9.80
C ASP A 133 -1.32 6.54 -9.14
N PRO A 134 -0.07 7.02 -9.30
CA PRO A 134 0.89 6.68 -10.37
C PRO A 134 1.92 5.56 -10.05
N GLU A 135 1.84 4.84 -8.95
CA GLU A 135 2.90 3.89 -8.55
C GLU A 135 3.10 2.73 -9.53
N ALA A 136 2.04 2.27 -10.21
CA ALA A 136 2.16 1.19 -11.20
C ALA A 136 3.18 1.54 -12.30
N GLN A 137 3.25 2.80 -12.70
CA GLN A 137 4.12 3.31 -13.75
C GLN A 137 5.61 3.27 -13.37
N VAL A 138 5.92 3.26 -12.08
CA VAL A 138 7.31 3.18 -11.58
C VAL A 138 7.67 1.79 -11.05
N VAL A 139 6.68 1.01 -10.57
CA VAL A 139 6.90 -0.33 -10.00
C VAL A 139 7.03 -1.39 -11.10
N LEU A 140 6.12 -1.40 -12.07
CA LEU A 140 6.10 -2.46 -13.09
C LEU A 140 7.35 -2.46 -13.99
N PRO A 141 7.92 -1.32 -14.41
CA PRO A 141 9.17 -1.31 -15.18
C PRO A 141 10.38 -1.89 -14.43
N MET A 142 10.33 -1.96 -13.10
CA MET A 142 11.39 -2.55 -12.29
C MET A 142 11.34 -4.08 -12.24
N VAL A 143 10.23 -4.70 -12.60
CA VAL A 143 10.09 -6.16 -12.70
C VAL A 143 10.76 -6.60 -14.00
N ARG A 144 11.82 -7.42 -13.89
CA ARG A 144 12.57 -7.93 -15.04
C ARG A 144 11.99 -9.20 -15.64
N ASP A 145 11.29 -9.97 -14.83
CA ASP A 145 10.57 -11.16 -15.29
C ASP A 145 9.32 -10.77 -16.08
N GLU A 146 8.91 -11.65 -16.97
CA GLU A 146 7.64 -11.50 -17.65
C GLU A 146 6.48 -11.55 -16.65
N LEU A 147 5.62 -10.54 -16.67
CA LEU A 147 4.53 -10.42 -15.70
C LEU A 147 3.46 -11.52 -15.87
N ALA A 148 3.20 -11.96 -17.10
CA ALA A 148 2.15 -12.95 -17.38
C ALA A 148 2.39 -14.30 -16.67
N PRO A 149 3.59 -14.91 -16.69
CA PRO A 149 3.87 -16.12 -15.91
C PRO A 149 3.72 -15.92 -14.40
N LEU A 150 4.08 -14.76 -13.86
CA LEU A 150 3.91 -14.45 -12.42
C LEU A 150 2.42 -14.42 -12.05
N LEU A 151 1.60 -13.78 -12.88
CA LEU A 151 0.15 -13.73 -12.68
C LEU A 151 -0.50 -15.10 -12.84
N GLU A 152 -0.03 -15.91 -13.81
CA GLU A 152 -0.50 -17.28 -13.98
C GLU A 152 -0.16 -18.15 -12.76
N ALA A 153 1.07 -18.03 -12.21
CA ALA A 153 1.47 -18.75 -11.00
C ALA A 153 0.57 -18.35 -9.81
N ALA A 154 0.29 -17.06 -9.65
CA ALA A 154 -0.62 -16.59 -8.62
C ALA A 154 -2.05 -17.16 -8.78
N ALA A 155 -2.58 -17.13 -10.01
CA ALA A 155 -3.92 -17.65 -10.29
C ALA A 155 -4.03 -19.17 -10.05
N ARG A 156 -2.92 -19.90 -10.18
CA ARG A 156 -2.85 -21.36 -9.95
C ARG A 156 -2.51 -21.74 -8.50
N GLY A 157 -2.22 -20.79 -7.62
CA GLY A 157 -1.77 -21.08 -6.25
C GLY A 157 -0.36 -21.67 -6.20
N ALA A 158 0.55 -21.22 -7.06
CA ALA A 158 1.89 -21.79 -7.27
C ALA A 158 3.04 -20.77 -7.04
N LEU A 159 2.83 -19.76 -6.21
CA LEU A 159 3.87 -18.77 -5.91
C LEU A 159 4.98 -19.29 -4.98
N GLU A 160 4.76 -20.37 -4.26
CA GLU A 160 5.75 -20.94 -3.32
C GLU A 160 7.12 -21.20 -3.97
N THR A 161 7.12 -21.56 -5.25
CA THR A 161 8.33 -21.85 -6.03
C THR A 161 8.72 -20.72 -6.99
N THR A 162 8.01 -19.60 -6.94
CA THR A 162 8.19 -18.48 -7.87
C THR A 162 9.03 -17.39 -7.23
N SER A 163 10.02 -16.90 -7.95
CA SER A 163 10.80 -15.69 -7.60
C SER A 163 10.49 -14.58 -8.59
N CYS A 164 10.75 -13.35 -8.21
CA CYS A 164 10.64 -12.20 -9.09
C CYS A 164 11.98 -11.46 -9.12
N ASP A 165 12.62 -11.44 -10.30
CA ASP A 165 13.82 -10.61 -10.50
C ASP A 165 13.42 -9.15 -10.68
N GLN A 166 14.11 -8.27 -9.95
CA GLN A 166 13.80 -6.85 -9.90
C GLN A 166 15.07 -6.03 -10.07
N THR A 167 15.00 -4.95 -10.88
CA THR A 167 16.07 -3.96 -10.90
C THR A 167 16.06 -3.12 -9.63
N ARG A 168 17.21 -2.58 -9.28
CA ARG A 168 17.35 -1.57 -8.21
C ARG A 168 17.54 -0.16 -8.76
N ASP A 169 17.51 -0.01 -10.09
CA ASP A 169 17.65 1.29 -10.73
C ASP A 169 16.40 2.12 -10.44
N PRO A 170 16.53 3.35 -9.93
CA PRO A 170 15.38 4.18 -9.58
C PRO A 170 14.54 4.55 -10.80
N HIS A 171 13.22 4.53 -10.61
CA HIS A 171 12.23 4.99 -11.58
C HIS A 171 11.39 6.12 -10.96
N VAL A 172 11.09 7.13 -11.77
CA VAL A 172 10.28 8.29 -11.39
C VAL A 172 9.18 8.45 -12.45
N GLY A 173 7.97 8.69 -12.02
CA GLY A 173 6.78 8.91 -12.85
C GLY A 173 5.83 9.94 -12.27
#